data_94986c86b7a77afa735e6974a587186c
#
_entry.id   94986c86b7a77afa735e6974a587186c
#
_cell.length_a   1.000
_cell.length_b   1.000
_cell.length_c   1.000
_cell.angle_alpha   90.00
_cell.angle_beta   90.00
_cell.angle_gamma   90.00
#
_symmetry.space_group_name_H-M   'P 1'
#
loop_
_entity.id
_entity.type
_entity.pdbx_description
1 polymer ?
#
loop_
_entity_poly.entity_id
_entity_poly.type
_entity_poly.pdbx_seq_one_letter_code
_entity_poly.pdbx_strand_id
1 'polypeptide(L)'
;LYSSPVSNTQIIVGKYLSTMVYGLILVFVMCLPTIFVGMYVESADIMMMAVAALGVYLTICAYSAIGLFLSTITQYQVVAVISTLIVLAVLNFIGNVGQEYDFVRDITFWLSISGRSKVFLDGMICTREVLYFILVIFLFLSMSIIKLRGQRLKLPMWKTALNYTVVFVIVFGLGILSSRPKFIKYYDATQAKSNTLTEYSQDVMSKITDGLT
;
A
#
# COMPACT_ATOMS: atom_id res chain seq x y z
N LEU A 1 -24.71 2.24 19.14
CA LEU A 1 -24.26 1.51 17.95
C LEU A 1 -24.25 -0.02 18.12
N TYR A 2 -24.02 -0.54 19.35
CA TYR A 2 -23.97 -1.98 19.61
C TYR A 2 -25.36 -2.65 19.78
N SER A 3 -26.40 -1.87 19.91
CA SER A 3 -27.81 -2.34 19.98
C SER A 3 -28.51 -2.39 18.62
N SER A 4 -27.87 -1.91 17.56
CA SER A 4 -28.43 -1.89 16.20
C SER A 4 -28.12 -3.20 15.45
N PRO A 5 -28.99 -3.68 14.53
CA PRO A 5 -28.75 -4.91 13.76
C PRO A 5 -27.62 -4.83 12.74
N VAL A 6 -26.74 -3.83 12.83
CA VAL A 6 -25.60 -3.61 11.93
C VAL A 6 -24.47 -4.58 12.24
N SER A 7 -23.92 -5.22 11.22
CA SER A 7 -22.78 -6.14 11.37
C SER A 7 -21.47 -5.39 11.64
N ASN A 8 -20.53 -6.03 12.35
CA ASN A 8 -19.21 -5.46 12.62
C ASN A 8 -18.45 -5.10 11.34
N THR A 9 -18.63 -5.91 10.29
CA THR A 9 -18.04 -5.69 8.97
C THR A 9 -18.58 -4.41 8.34
N GLN A 10 -19.90 -4.19 8.38
CA GLN A 10 -20.54 -2.98 7.86
C GLN A 10 -20.03 -1.71 8.56
N ILE A 11 -19.80 -1.79 9.88
CA ILE A 11 -19.28 -0.64 10.65
C ILE A 11 -17.86 -0.29 10.20
N ILE A 12 -16.97 -1.29 10.11
CA ILE A 12 -15.56 -1.07 9.74
C ILE A 12 -15.45 -0.64 8.28
N VAL A 13 -16.13 -1.34 7.37
CA VAL A 13 -16.10 -1.01 5.94
C VAL A 13 -16.72 0.37 5.68
N GLY A 14 -17.84 0.71 6.34
CA GLY A 14 -18.46 2.03 6.19
C GLY A 14 -17.54 3.17 6.64
N LYS A 15 -16.86 3.01 7.80
CA LYS A 15 -15.86 3.98 8.26
C LYS A 15 -14.68 4.09 7.28
N TYR A 16 -14.20 2.97 6.79
CA TYR A 16 -13.10 2.94 5.83
C TYR A 16 -13.48 3.61 4.50
N LEU A 17 -14.65 3.30 3.94
CA LEU A 17 -15.14 3.95 2.72
C LEU A 17 -15.26 5.47 2.88
N SER A 18 -15.72 5.95 4.03
CA SER A 18 -15.77 7.38 4.34
C SER A 18 -14.37 8.02 4.29
N THR A 19 -13.35 7.35 4.84
CA THR A 19 -11.97 7.86 4.78
C THR A 19 -11.36 7.77 3.38
N MET A 20 -11.71 6.76 2.58
CA MET A 20 -11.31 6.66 1.17
C MET A 20 -11.87 7.82 0.33
N VAL A 21 -13.16 8.15 0.49
CA VAL A 21 -13.77 9.28 -0.20
C VAL A 21 -13.09 10.59 0.19
N TYR A 22 -12.82 10.79 1.48
CA TYR A 22 -12.06 11.94 1.95
C TYR A 22 -10.65 12.01 1.34
N GLY A 23 -9.94 10.87 1.32
CA GLY A 23 -8.63 10.76 0.68
C GLY A 23 -8.66 11.09 -0.81
N LEU A 24 -9.72 10.67 -1.52
CA LEU A 24 -9.91 10.99 -2.94
C LEU A 24 -10.08 12.51 -3.15
N ILE A 25 -10.84 13.18 -2.29
CA ILE A 25 -10.98 14.64 -2.31
C ILE A 25 -9.64 15.33 -2.11
N LEU A 26 -8.83 14.86 -1.14
CA LEU A 26 -7.49 15.40 -0.90
C LEU A 26 -6.58 15.26 -2.12
N VAL A 27 -6.55 14.08 -2.74
CA VAL A 27 -5.76 13.84 -3.96
C VAL A 27 -6.24 14.72 -5.10
N PHE A 28 -7.56 14.88 -5.27
CA PHE A 28 -8.11 15.78 -6.27
C PHE A 28 -7.64 17.23 -6.08
N VAL A 29 -7.66 17.72 -4.84
CA VAL A 29 -7.15 19.07 -4.51
C VAL A 29 -5.64 19.17 -4.82
N MET A 30 -4.85 18.12 -4.52
CA MET A 30 -3.43 18.08 -4.88
C MET A 30 -3.19 18.05 -6.40
N CYS A 31 -4.11 17.52 -7.19
CA CYS A 31 -4.00 17.51 -8.65
C CYS A 31 -4.31 18.88 -9.30
N LEU A 32 -4.97 19.81 -8.61
CA LEU A 32 -5.28 21.13 -9.19
C LEU A 32 -4.05 21.92 -9.65
N PRO A 33 -2.98 22.08 -8.83
CA PRO A 33 -1.74 22.71 -9.28
C PRO A 33 -1.08 21.97 -10.45
N THR A 34 -1.19 20.63 -10.46
CA THR A 34 -0.61 19.78 -11.51
C THR A 34 -1.28 20.01 -12.86
N ILE A 35 -2.62 20.12 -12.86
CA ILE A 35 -3.42 20.46 -14.07
C ILE A 35 -3.02 21.84 -14.57
N PHE A 36 -2.86 22.81 -13.67
CA PHE A 36 -2.42 24.16 -14.02
C PHE A 36 -1.05 24.16 -14.69
N VAL A 37 -0.07 23.45 -14.14
CA VAL A 37 1.27 23.29 -14.74
C VAL A 37 1.17 22.65 -16.12
N GLY A 38 0.35 21.61 -16.30
CA GLY A 38 0.14 20.95 -17.58
C GLY A 38 -0.47 21.84 -18.68
N MET A 39 -1.17 22.93 -18.31
CA MET A 39 -1.70 23.90 -19.26
C MET A 39 -0.66 24.93 -19.73
N TYR A 40 0.36 25.23 -18.93
CA TYR A 40 1.35 26.27 -19.20
C TYR A 40 2.72 25.74 -19.63
N VAL A 41 3.01 24.47 -19.37
CA VAL A 41 4.31 23.83 -19.69
C VAL A 41 4.10 22.80 -20.78
N GLU A 42 4.61 23.09 -21.98
CA GLU A 42 4.47 22.24 -23.18
C GLU A 42 5.08 20.82 -23.02
N SER A 43 6.03 20.65 -22.11
CA SER A 43 6.71 19.36 -21.83
C SER A 43 6.24 18.66 -20.57
N ALA A 44 5.07 19.02 -20.02
CA ALA A 44 4.57 18.39 -18.81
C ALA A 44 4.05 16.97 -19.08
N ASP A 45 4.62 15.98 -18.40
CA ASP A 45 4.21 14.57 -18.49
C ASP A 45 2.96 14.29 -17.61
N ILE A 46 1.77 14.57 -18.20
CA ILE A 46 0.48 14.43 -17.51
C ILE A 46 0.23 12.98 -17.08
N MET A 47 0.70 12.00 -17.87
CA MET A 47 0.49 10.59 -17.57
C MET A 47 1.31 10.15 -16.35
N MET A 48 2.56 10.57 -16.26
CA MET A 48 3.40 10.36 -15.07
C MET A 48 2.77 10.99 -13.83
N MET A 49 2.23 12.21 -13.95
CA MET A 49 1.56 12.90 -12.85
C MET A 49 0.28 12.17 -12.38
N ALA A 50 -0.49 11.60 -13.31
CA ALA A 50 -1.67 10.79 -12.98
C ALA A 50 -1.29 9.50 -12.23
N VAL A 51 -0.21 8.84 -12.64
CA VAL A 51 0.31 7.64 -11.95
C VAL A 51 0.83 8.00 -10.56
N ALA A 52 1.53 9.11 -10.41
CA ALA A 52 1.97 9.61 -9.11
C ALA A 52 0.77 9.88 -8.17
N ALA A 53 -0.29 10.53 -8.67
CA ALA A 53 -1.52 10.78 -7.92
C ALA A 53 -2.19 9.46 -7.47
N LEU A 54 -2.21 8.43 -8.32
CA LEU A 54 -2.70 7.11 -7.97
C LEU A 54 -1.86 6.48 -6.84
N GLY A 55 -0.53 6.58 -6.91
CA GLY A 55 0.37 6.10 -5.85
C GLY A 55 0.13 6.79 -4.50
N VAL A 56 -0.06 8.11 -4.52
CA VAL A 56 -0.41 8.89 -3.31
C VAL A 56 -1.76 8.43 -2.77
N TYR A 57 -2.77 8.24 -3.62
CA TYR A 57 -4.08 7.74 -3.20
C TYR A 57 -4.01 6.37 -2.54
N LEU A 58 -3.30 5.40 -3.14
CA LEU A 58 -3.11 4.07 -2.57
C LEU A 58 -2.40 4.14 -1.20
N THR A 59 -1.42 5.02 -1.06
CA THR A 59 -0.72 5.27 0.21
C THR A 59 -1.66 5.80 1.28
N ILE A 60 -2.51 6.79 0.94
CA ILE A 60 -3.54 7.33 1.86
C ILE A 60 -4.52 6.23 2.27
N CYS A 61 -4.96 5.37 1.34
CA CYS A 61 -5.85 4.25 1.64
C CYS A 61 -5.21 3.25 2.61
N ALA A 62 -3.92 2.91 2.42
CA ALA A 62 -3.20 2.02 3.32
C ALA A 62 -3.03 2.64 4.72
N TYR A 63 -2.64 3.91 4.79
CA TYR A 63 -2.50 4.64 6.06
C TYR A 63 -3.82 4.75 6.81
N SER A 64 -4.92 5.00 6.10
CA SER A 64 -6.26 5.03 6.66
C SER A 64 -6.67 3.67 7.26
N ALA A 65 -6.33 2.55 6.60
CA ALA A 65 -6.59 1.21 7.11
C ALA A 65 -5.81 0.92 8.40
N ILE A 66 -4.52 1.31 8.44
CA ILE A 66 -3.66 1.20 9.63
C ILE A 66 -4.22 2.04 10.79
N GLY A 67 -4.56 3.30 10.54
CA GLY A 67 -5.13 4.21 11.53
C GLY A 67 -6.47 3.70 12.08
N LEU A 68 -7.33 3.17 11.20
CA LEU A 68 -8.58 2.56 11.61
C LEU A 68 -8.35 1.35 12.54
N PHE A 69 -7.39 0.49 12.23
CA PHE A 69 -7.03 -0.65 13.07
C PHE A 69 -6.54 -0.21 14.45
N LEU A 70 -5.62 0.75 14.51
CA LEU A 70 -5.11 1.27 15.78
C LEU A 70 -6.22 1.95 16.60
N SER A 71 -7.15 2.63 15.94
CA SER A 71 -8.35 3.18 16.58
C SER A 71 -9.29 2.12 17.14
N THR A 72 -9.29 0.89 16.60
CA THR A 72 -10.09 -0.21 17.17
C THR A 72 -9.44 -0.88 18.39
N ILE A 73 -8.13 -0.71 18.58
CA ILE A 73 -7.39 -1.30 19.72
C ILE A 73 -7.53 -0.42 20.94
N THR A 74 -7.52 0.90 20.77
CA THR A 74 -7.50 1.87 21.87
C THR A 74 -8.88 2.46 22.11
N GLN A 75 -9.17 2.80 23.39
CA GLN A 75 -10.40 3.52 23.77
C GLN A 75 -10.22 5.04 23.74
N TYR A 76 -8.98 5.52 23.77
CA TYR A 76 -8.64 6.93 23.82
C TYR A 76 -8.23 7.44 22.45
N GLN A 77 -8.94 8.44 21.95
CA GLN A 77 -8.69 9.01 20.62
C GLN A 77 -7.26 9.56 20.47
N VAL A 78 -6.74 10.24 21.48
CA VAL A 78 -5.38 10.81 21.48
C VAL A 78 -4.33 9.70 21.34
N VAL A 79 -4.49 8.60 22.10
CA VAL A 79 -3.59 7.44 22.03
C VAL A 79 -3.64 6.79 20.66
N ALA A 80 -4.82 6.69 20.04
CA ALA A 80 -4.98 6.17 18.69
C ALA A 80 -4.20 7.01 17.67
N VAL A 81 -4.28 8.34 17.76
CA VAL A 81 -3.58 9.25 16.84
C VAL A 81 -2.06 9.14 17.02
N ILE A 82 -1.57 9.21 18.26
CA ILE A 82 -0.13 9.12 18.53
C ILE A 82 0.44 7.78 18.09
N SER A 83 -0.24 6.67 18.42
CA SER A 83 0.20 5.33 18.01
C SER A 83 0.20 5.18 16.48
N THR A 84 -0.79 5.75 15.79
CA THR A 84 -0.82 5.77 14.32
C THR A 84 0.37 6.51 13.75
N LEU A 85 0.67 7.70 14.25
CA LEU A 85 1.82 8.49 13.79
C LEU A 85 3.15 7.73 14.00
N ILE A 86 3.33 7.10 15.16
CA ILE A 86 4.53 6.30 15.44
C ILE A 86 4.65 5.12 14.47
N VAL A 87 3.57 4.35 14.28
CA VAL A 87 3.59 3.19 13.37
C VAL A 87 3.86 3.64 11.93
N LEU A 88 3.21 4.70 11.46
CA LEU A 88 3.45 5.23 10.12
C LEU A 88 4.87 5.77 9.96
N ALA A 89 5.42 6.44 10.96
CA ALA A 89 6.82 6.88 10.95
C ALA A 89 7.76 5.67 10.82
N VAL A 90 7.58 4.65 11.63
CA VAL A 90 8.38 3.42 11.57
C VAL A 90 8.28 2.79 10.18
N LEU A 91 7.08 2.61 9.62
CA LEU A 91 6.89 2.00 8.30
C LEU A 91 7.49 2.84 7.14
N ASN A 92 7.59 4.16 7.31
CA ASN A 92 8.25 5.01 6.32
C ASN A 92 9.77 4.94 6.40
N PHE A 93 10.34 4.90 7.62
CA PHE A 93 11.79 4.94 7.81
C PHE A 93 12.44 3.57 7.84
N ILE A 94 11.67 2.49 8.05
CA ILE A 94 12.21 1.13 8.20
C ILE A 94 12.99 0.66 6.97
N GLY A 95 12.63 1.15 5.77
CA GLY A 95 13.35 0.83 4.54
C GLY A 95 14.81 1.30 4.52
N ASN A 96 15.18 2.23 5.39
CA ASN A 96 16.54 2.75 5.50
C ASN A 96 17.36 2.04 6.60
N VAL A 97 16.74 1.12 7.36
CA VAL A 97 17.36 0.43 8.49
C VAL A 97 17.90 -0.92 8.04
N GLY A 98 19.12 -1.25 8.45
CA GLY A 98 19.71 -2.59 8.26
C GLY A 98 20.08 -2.92 6.82
N GLN A 99 20.41 -1.93 5.99
CA GLN A 99 20.81 -2.11 4.59
C GLN A 99 22.11 -2.92 4.42
N GLU A 100 22.89 -3.09 5.48
CA GLU A 100 24.15 -3.86 5.48
C GLU A 100 23.92 -5.38 5.45
N TYR A 101 22.76 -5.86 5.90
CA TYR A 101 22.44 -7.29 5.96
C TYR A 101 21.35 -7.63 4.93
N ASP A 102 21.64 -8.49 3.96
CA ASP A 102 20.73 -8.86 2.86
C ASP A 102 19.36 -9.32 3.36
N PHE A 103 19.34 -10.19 4.38
CA PHE A 103 18.09 -10.70 4.95
C PHE A 103 17.24 -9.59 5.61
N VAL A 104 17.89 -8.67 6.33
CA VAL A 104 17.20 -7.54 6.98
C VAL A 104 16.70 -6.56 5.92
N ARG A 105 17.50 -6.26 4.91
CA ARG A 105 17.16 -5.41 3.78
C ARG A 105 15.91 -5.90 3.06
N ASP A 106 15.80 -7.19 2.78
CA ASP A 106 14.65 -7.76 2.08
C ASP A 106 13.37 -7.63 2.91
N ILE A 107 13.44 -7.89 4.21
CA ILE A 107 12.29 -7.74 5.12
C ILE A 107 11.89 -6.26 5.26
N THR A 108 12.84 -5.37 5.50
CA THR A 108 12.58 -3.94 5.68
C THR A 108 12.06 -3.30 4.40
N PHE A 109 12.57 -3.69 3.23
CA PHE A 109 12.05 -3.26 1.96
C PHE A 109 10.61 -3.76 1.72
N TRP A 110 10.33 -5.03 2.10
CA TRP A 110 8.98 -5.59 1.98
C TRP A 110 7.97 -4.86 2.89
N LEU A 111 8.41 -4.40 4.05
CA LEU A 111 7.57 -3.69 5.02
C LEU A 111 7.46 -2.18 4.72
N SER A 112 8.39 -1.61 3.96
CA SER A 112 8.46 -0.18 3.65
C SER A 112 7.37 0.25 2.68
N ILE A 113 6.40 1.03 3.15
CA ILE A 113 5.36 1.64 2.31
C ILE A 113 5.98 2.74 1.42
N SER A 114 6.91 3.52 1.95
CA SER A 114 7.57 4.62 1.24
C SER A 114 8.36 4.14 0.01
N GLY A 115 9.14 3.05 0.15
CA GLY A 115 9.90 2.50 -0.97
C GLY A 115 9.01 2.04 -2.13
N ARG A 116 7.82 1.55 -1.82
CA ARG A 116 6.86 1.08 -2.83
C ARG A 116 6.05 2.20 -3.47
N SER A 117 5.70 3.24 -2.72
CA SER A 117 5.03 4.43 -3.27
C SER A 117 5.92 5.20 -4.23
N LYS A 118 7.25 5.16 -4.04
CA LYS A 118 8.23 5.81 -4.92
C LYS A 118 8.13 5.32 -6.37
N VAL A 119 7.87 4.04 -6.60
CA VAL A 119 7.70 3.46 -7.95
C VAL A 119 6.62 4.19 -8.75
N PHE A 120 5.50 4.56 -8.10
CA PHE A 120 4.44 5.33 -8.73
C PHE A 120 4.84 6.78 -8.97
N LEU A 121 5.63 7.38 -8.05
CA LEU A 121 6.14 8.75 -8.23
C LEU A 121 7.11 8.84 -9.41
N ASP A 122 7.85 7.76 -9.69
CA ASP A 122 8.73 7.63 -10.85
C ASP A 122 7.96 7.33 -12.16
N GLY A 123 6.62 7.32 -12.12
CA GLY A 123 5.74 7.10 -13.29
C GLY A 123 5.59 5.64 -13.70
N MET A 124 5.98 4.68 -12.86
CA MET A 124 5.81 3.25 -13.13
C MET A 124 4.62 2.65 -12.37
N ILE A 125 3.80 1.86 -13.08
CA ILE A 125 2.80 1.00 -12.45
C ILE A 125 3.33 -0.44 -12.49
N CYS A 126 3.59 -0.99 -11.31
CA CYS A 126 3.94 -2.40 -11.16
C CYS A 126 2.79 -3.14 -10.49
N THR A 127 2.34 -4.25 -11.06
CA THR A 127 1.26 -5.09 -10.49
C THR A 127 1.60 -5.52 -9.07
N ARG A 128 2.86 -5.83 -8.79
CA ARG A 128 3.33 -6.21 -7.46
C ARG A 128 3.06 -5.12 -6.42
N GLU A 129 3.33 -3.85 -6.76
CA GLU A 129 3.16 -2.73 -5.83
C GLU A 129 1.68 -2.43 -5.58
N VAL A 130 0.84 -2.48 -6.61
CA VAL A 130 -0.62 -2.33 -6.46
C VAL A 130 -1.18 -3.43 -5.56
N LEU A 131 -0.82 -4.70 -5.80
CA LEU A 131 -1.26 -5.83 -4.98
C LEU A 131 -0.78 -5.70 -3.53
N TYR A 132 0.43 -5.20 -3.30
CA TYR A 132 0.93 -4.95 -1.96
C TYR A 132 0.02 -3.98 -1.19
N PHE A 133 -0.34 -2.84 -1.77
CA PHE A 133 -1.26 -1.89 -1.12
C PHE A 133 -2.61 -2.51 -0.82
N ILE A 134 -3.18 -3.28 -1.75
CA ILE A 134 -4.44 -4.00 -1.56
C ILE A 134 -4.33 -5.01 -0.41
N LEU A 135 -3.22 -5.77 -0.33
CA LEU A 135 -2.99 -6.75 0.71
C LEU A 135 -2.82 -6.09 2.09
N VAL A 136 -2.12 -4.96 2.17
CA VAL A 136 -1.97 -4.18 3.41
C VAL A 136 -3.34 -3.68 3.89
N ILE A 137 -4.14 -3.10 3.00
CA ILE A 137 -5.49 -2.63 3.31
C ILE A 137 -6.35 -3.80 3.82
N PHE A 138 -6.36 -4.92 3.10
CA PHE A 138 -7.11 -6.11 3.47
C PHE A 138 -6.69 -6.67 4.84
N LEU A 139 -5.37 -6.72 5.11
CA LEU A 139 -4.82 -7.18 6.39
C LEU A 139 -5.38 -6.34 7.55
N PHE A 140 -5.19 -5.02 7.51
CA PHE A 140 -5.58 -4.16 8.62
C PHE A 140 -7.09 -4.04 8.80
N LEU A 141 -7.87 -4.06 7.71
CA LEU A 141 -9.33 -4.11 7.81
C LEU A 141 -9.82 -5.43 8.42
N SER A 142 -9.26 -6.57 7.99
CA SER A 142 -9.60 -7.88 8.55
C SER A 142 -9.25 -7.96 10.03
N MET A 143 -8.07 -7.45 10.42
CA MET A 143 -7.65 -7.37 11.83
C MET A 143 -8.61 -6.49 12.65
N SER A 144 -9.08 -5.36 12.11
CA SER A 144 -10.07 -4.49 12.74
C SER A 144 -11.41 -5.20 12.97
N ILE A 145 -11.88 -5.94 11.96
CA ILE A 145 -13.14 -6.72 12.05
C ILE A 145 -13.02 -7.82 13.09
N ILE A 146 -11.90 -8.57 13.11
CA ILE A 146 -11.65 -9.63 14.09
C ILE A 146 -11.62 -9.06 15.50
N LYS A 147 -10.96 -7.93 15.72
CA LYS A 147 -10.90 -7.25 17.02
C LYS A 147 -12.29 -6.88 17.51
N LEU A 148 -13.07 -6.20 16.68
CA LEU A 148 -14.42 -5.76 17.04
C LEU A 148 -15.36 -6.95 17.29
N ARG A 149 -15.23 -8.01 16.48
CA ARG A 149 -16.00 -9.25 16.66
C ARG A 149 -15.63 -9.96 17.96
N GLY A 150 -14.35 -10.05 18.28
CA GLY A 150 -13.85 -10.66 19.52
C GLY A 150 -14.36 -9.96 20.77
N GLN A 151 -14.40 -8.63 20.76
CA GLN A 151 -14.95 -7.83 21.86
C GLN A 151 -16.46 -8.00 22.02
N ARG A 152 -17.22 -8.03 20.91
CA ARG A 152 -18.68 -8.16 20.92
C ARG A 152 -19.13 -9.56 21.36
N LEU A 153 -18.47 -10.62 20.90
CA LEU A 153 -18.83 -12.01 21.18
C LEU A 153 -18.11 -12.60 22.41
N LYS A 154 -17.24 -11.82 23.08
CA LYS A 154 -16.40 -12.27 24.21
C LYS A 154 -15.70 -13.60 23.90
N LEU A 155 -15.13 -13.71 22.66
CA LEU A 155 -14.45 -14.92 22.23
C LEU A 155 -13.22 -15.20 23.09
N PRO A 156 -12.90 -16.48 23.37
CA PRO A 156 -11.68 -16.83 24.09
C PRO A 156 -10.44 -16.38 23.30
N MET A 157 -9.39 -15.96 24.00
CA MET A 157 -8.18 -15.37 23.40
C MET A 157 -7.55 -16.25 22.33
N TRP A 158 -7.56 -17.57 22.51
CA TRP A 158 -6.96 -18.49 21.55
C TRP A 158 -7.69 -18.52 20.18
N LYS A 159 -9.03 -18.41 20.15
CA LYS A 159 -9.81 -18.33 18.91
C LYS A 159 -9.54 -17.01 18.17
N THR A 160 -9.41 -15.93 18.92
CA THR A 160 -9.07 -14.62 18.35
C THR A 160 -7.66 -14.64 17.78
N ALA A 161 -6.69 -15.21 18.52
CA ALA A 161 -5.31 -15.38 18.03
C ALA A 161 -5.26 -16.25 16.77
N LEU A 162 -5.99 -17.35 16.73
CA LEU A 162 -6.07 -18.22 15.56
C LEU A 162 -6.57 -17.45 14.32
N ASN A 163 -7.64 -16.65 14.47
CA ASN A 163 -8.17 -15.84 13.37
C ASN A 163 -7.14 -14.83 12.84
N TYR A 164 -6.37 -14.18 13.72
CA TYR A 164 -5.28 -13.30 13.31
C TYR A 164 -4.20 -14.06 12.55
N THR A 165 -3.79 -15.21 13.06
CA THR A 165 -2.76 -16.05 12.40
C THR A 165 -3.21 -16.49 11.01
N VAL A 166 -4.47 -16.92 10.86
CA VAL A 166 -5.03 -17.33 9.55
C VAL A 166 -4.99 -16.18 8.56
N VAL A 167 -5.45 -14.98 8.96
CA VAL A 167 -5.41 -13.80 8.07
C VAL A 167 -3.97 -13.44 7.70
N PHE A 168 -3.05 -13.47 8.66
CA PHE A 168 -1.64 -13.18 8.43
C PHE A 168 -1.01 -14.17 7.43
N VAL A 169 -1.25 -15.47 7.62
CA VAL A 169 -0.74 -16.52 6.72
C VAL A 169 -1.30 -16.36 5.31
N ILE A 170 -2.60 -16.06 5.16
CA ILE A 170 -3.23 -15.83 3.85
C ILE A 170 -2.59 -14.62 3.16
N VAL A 171 -2.49 -13.48 3.85
CA VAL A 171 -1.94 -12.24 3.28
C VAL A 171 -0.46 -12.40 2.93
N PHE A 172 0.31 -13.04 3.80
CA PHE A 172 1.73 -13.28 3.55
C PHE A 172 1.94 -14.26 2.39
N GLY A 173 1.15 -15.34 2.33
CA GLY A 173 1.16 -16.30 1.23
C GLY A 173 0.82 -15.66 -0.11
N LEU A 174 -0.22 -14.81 -0.17
CA LEU A 174 -0.57 -14.05 -1.36
C LEU A 174 0.52 -13.03 -1.73
N GLY A 175 1.17 -12.41 -0.75
CA GLY A 175 2.31 -11.51 -0.96
C GLY A 175 3.50 -12.21 -1.63
N ILE A 176 3.87 -13.41 -1.15
CA ILE A 176 4.92 -14.23 -1.78
C ILE A 176 4.52 -14.65 -3.19
N LEU A 177 3.27 -15.07 -3.38
CA LEU A 177 2.77 -15.47 -4.69
C LEU A 177 2.80 -14.29 -5.69
N SER A 178 2.40 -13.10 -5.25
CA SER A 178 2.45 -11.86 -6.03
C SER A 178 3.87 -11.45 -6.43
N SER A 179 4.88 -11.85 -5.66
CA SER A 179 6.29 -11.57 -5.96
C SER A 179 6.90 -12.51 -7.00
N ARG A 180 6.15 -13.51 -7.49
CA ARG A 180 6.65 -14.40 -8.54
C ARG A 180 6.72 -13.68 -9.88
N PRO A 181 7.80 -13.86 -10.67
CA PRO A 181 8.02 -13.13 -11.92
C PRO A 181 6.91 -13.30 -12.96
N LYS A 182 6.16 -14.41 -12.92
CA LYS A 182 5.02 -14.67 -13.82
C LYS A 182 3.85 -13.69 -13.65
N PHE A 183 3.70 -13.08 -12.47
CA PHE A 183 2.58 -12.18 -12.15
C PHE A 183 2.99 -10.70 -12.20
N ILE A 184 4.28 -10.42 -12.39
CA ILE A 184 4.80 -9.05 -12.41
C ILE A 184 4.65 -8.50 -13.82
N LYS A 185 3.79 -7.50 -13.97
CA LYS A 185 3.66 -6.68 -15.18
C LYS A 185 4.06 -5.26 -14.84
N TYR A 186 4.80 -4.64 -15.75
CA TYR A 186 5.24 -3.26 -15.65
C TYR A 186 4.56 -2.42 -16.73
N TYR A 187 4.14 -1.24 -16.36
CA TYR A 187 3.66 -0.23 -17.27
C TYR A 187 4.39 1.08 -16.98
N ASP A 188 5.13 1.57 -17.98
CA ASP A 188 5.84 2.85 -17.92
C ASP A 188 4.94 3.93 -18.49
N ALA A 189 4.52 4.87 -17.65
CA ALA A 189 3.65 5.96 -17.98
C ALA A 189 4.43 7.22 -18.40
N THR A 190 5.76 7.20 -18.36
CA THR A 190 6.58 8.33 -18.78
C THR A 190 6.55 8.50 -20.30
N GLN A 191 6.46 9.75 -20.81
CA GLN A 191 6.45 10.03 -22.25
C GLN A 191 7.72 9.51 -22.95
N ALA A 192 8.86 9.68 -22.29
CA ALA A 192 10.16 9.25 -22.81
C ALA A 192 10.44 7.75 -22.55
N LYS A 193 9.52 7.01 -21.91
CA LYS A 193 9.74 5.63 -21.47
C LYS A 193 11.07 5.46 -20.73
N SER A 194 11.41 6.42 -19.87
CA SER A 194 12.71 6.53 -19.20
C SER A 194 12.99 5.37 -18.24
N ASN A 195 11.97 4.63 -17.83
CA ASN A 195 12.09 3.48 -16.93
C ASN A 195 12.12 2.14 -17.68
N THR A 196 11.99 2.14 -19.01
CA THR A 196 12.07 0.93 -19.85
C THR A 196 13.25 1.00 -20.79
N LEU A 197 13.93 -0.13 -20.97
CA LEU A 197 15.00 -0.24 -21.97
C LEU A 197 14.45 -0.02 -23.38
N THR A 198 15.17 0.72 -24.22
CA THR A 198 14.83 0.89 -25.62
C THR A 198 14.80 -0.47 -26.34
N GLU A 199 13.99 -0.61 -27.40
CA GLU A 199 13.87 -1.87 -28.16
C GLU A 199 15.26 -2.36 -28.64
N TYR A 200 16.15 -1.44 -29.04
CA TYR A 200 17.52 -1.76 -29.39
C TYR A 200 18.31 -2.37 -28.22
N SER A 201 18.19 -1.80 -27.02
CA SER A 201 18.88 -2.30 -25.82
C SER A 201 18.32 -3.67 -25.41
N GLN A 202 17.01 -3.91 -25.58
CA GLN A 202 16.39 -5.21 -25.31
C GLN A 202 16.89 -6.28 -26.29
N ASP A 203 17.01 -5.94 -27.57
CA ASP A 203 17.54 -6.84 -28.61
C ASP A 203 19.01 -7.18 -28.37
N VAL A 204 19.83 -6.20 -27.99
CA VAL A 204 21.24 -6.43 -27.62
C VAL A 204 21.34 -7.31 -26.39
N MET A 205 20.56 -7.06 -25.33
CA MET A 205 20.57 -7.91 -24.12
C MET A 205 20.08 -9.33 -24.40
N SER A 206 19.08 -9.52 -25.27
CA SER A 206 18.62 -10.87 -25.63
C SER A 206 19.71 -11.70 -26.35
N LYS A 207 20.60 -11.03 -27.07
CA LYS A 207 21.75 -11.64 -27.77
C LYS A 207 22.95 -11.93 -26.84
N ILE A 208 23.06 -11.22 -25.72
CA ILE A 208 24.17 -11.38 -24.74
C ILE A 208 23.91 -12.52 -23.76
N THR A 209 22.70 -13.05 -23.66
CA THR A 209 22.32 -14.10 -22.68
C THR A 209 23.10 -15.40 -22.88
N ASP A 210 23.71 -15.63 -24.03
CA ASP A 210 24.51 -16.84 -24.35
C ASP A 210 26.02 -16.73 -23.97
N GLY A 211 26.47 -15.64 -23.37
CA GLY A 211 27.90 -15.37 -23.17
C GLY A 211 28.36 -15.06 -21.73
N LEU A 212 27.46 -15.11 -20.74
CA LEU A 212 27.79 -14.84 -19.33
C LEU A 212 27.65 -16.14 -18.51
N THR A 213 28.56 -17.08 -18.72
CA THR A 213 28.87 -18.18 -17.80
C THR A 213 30.11 -17.84 -17.00
#